data_603abf04b61f19a9212102f89a608f5a
#
_entry.id   603abf04b61f19a9212102f89a608f5a
#
_cell.length_a   1.000
_cell.length_b   1.000
_cell.length_c   1.000
_cell.angle_alpha   90.00
_cell.angle_beta   90.00
_cell.angle_gamma   90.00
#
_symmetry.space_group_name_H-M   'P 1'
#
loop_
_entity.id
_entity.type
_entity.pdbx_description
1 polymer ?
#
loop_
_entity_poly.entity_id
_entity_poly.type
_entity_poly.pdbx_seq_one_letter_code
_entity_poly.pdbx_strand_id
1 'polypeptide(L)'
;MRIEEIDGTGQTLIPGVIDDQVHFREPGLTHKATIYTEAKAAVRGGVTSFMEMPNTNPPAFTQDLLEQKYDTAKHHALANYSFFMGTSNDNLEEVLRTNDKKNDVCGVKIFMGSSTGNLLVDNPILLEKIFEGSEVLIATHCEEERLFKSNLAKFTAENRVLTAADHPLIRDEDVCFESSFRAVQMAKKFGTRLHVLHITTAKELQLFSNMLPL
;
A
#
# COMPACT_ATOMS: atom_id res chain seq x y z
N MET A 1 29.26 30.70 6.69
CA MET A 1 27.93 30.17 6.29
C MET A 1 27.55 30.89 5.00
N ARG A 2 27.32 30.20 3.92
CA ARG A 2 26.90 30.81 2.63
C ARG A 2 25.38 30.88 2.64
N ILE A 3 24.83 32.08 2.54
CA ILE A 3 23.39 32.32 2.42
C ILE A 3 23.11 32.36 0.92
N GLU A 4 22.15 31.59 0.49
CA GLU A 4 21.62 31.59 -0.88
C GLU A 4 20.23 32.21 -0.83
N GLU A 5 19.98 33.21 -1.64
CA GLU A 5 18.66 33.83 -1.81
C GLU A 5 18.02 33.29 -3.09
N ILE A 6 16.77 32.89 -2.98
CA ILE A 6 15.97 32.39 -4.11
C ILE A 6 14.79 33.35 -4.29
N ASP A 7 14.68 33.95 -5.50
CA ASP A 7 13.51 34.75 -5.85
C ASP A 7 12.29 33.85 -6.06
N GLY A 8 11.34 33.91 -5.14
CA GLY A 8 10.09 33.18 -5.17
C GLY A 8 8.89 33.99 -5.67
N THR A 9 9.11 35.13 -6.36
CA THR A 9 8.03 35.96 -6.86
C THR A 9 7.08 35.17 -7.77
N GLY A 10 5.79 35.18 -7.43
CA GLY A 10 4.73 34.43 -8.14
C GLY A 10 4.70 32.91 -7.87
N GLN A 11 5.49 32.44 -6.91
CA GLN A 11 5.52 31.03 -6.49
C GLN A 11 4.90 30.86 -5.10
N THR A 12 4.49 29.62 -4.80
CA THR A 12 4.04 29.25 -3.45
C THR A 12 5.01 28.22 -2.89
N LEU A 13 5.61 28.52 -1.74
CA LEU A 13 6.44 27.57 -1.01
C LEU A 13 5.51 26.62 -0.22
N ILE A 14 5.64 25.32 -0.46
CA ILE A 14 4.93 24.27 0.27
C ILE A 14 5.94 23.31 0.91
N PRO A 15 5.55 22.54 1.95
CA PRO A 15 6.35 21.42 2.43
C PRO A 15 6.63 20.41 1.31
N GLY A 16 7.75 19.68 1.41
CA GLY A 16 8.02 18.56 0.51
C GLY A 16 6.91 17.50 0.61
N VAL A 17 6.51 16.96 -0.54
CA VAL A 17 5.44 15.97 -0.61
C VAL A 17 5.91 14.64 0.01
N ILE A 18 5.02 13.99 0.75
CA ILE A 18 5.18 12.61 1.21
C ILE A 18 4.33 11.73 0.31
N ASP A 19 4.96 10.80 -0.42
CA ASP A 19 4.25 9.78 -1.20
C ASP A 19 4.13 8.51 -0.35
N ASP A 20 2.94 8.22 0.10
CA ASP A 20 2.66 7.13 1.03
C ASP A 20 2.44 5.77 0.35
N GLN A 21 2.55 5.72 -0.98
CA GLN A 21 2.36 4.49 -1.75
C GLN A 21 3.21 4.47 -3.02
N VAL A 22 4.40 3.90 -2.95
CA VAL A 22 5.24 3.71 -4.13
C VAL A 22 5.62 2.25 -4.35
N HIS A 23 5.94 1.91 -5.60
CA HIS A 23 6.40 0.59 -6.02
C HIS A 23 7.74 0.72 -6.75
N PHE A 24 8.85 0.85 -6.02
CA PHE A 24 10.18 1.05 -6.57
C PHE A 24 10.84 -0.24 -7.06
N ARG A 25 10.21 -1.39 -6.82
CA ARG A 25 10.53 -2.69 -7.44
C ARG A 25 11.85 -3.33 -7.03
N GLU A 26 12.61 -2.75 -6.14
CA GLU A 26 13.85 -3.32 -5.61
C GLU A 26 13.61 -3.86 -4.19
N PRO A 27 14.04 -5.11 -3.92
CA PRO A 27 14.86 -6.00 -4.75
C PRO A 27 14.09 -6.78 -5.83
N GLY A 28 14.86 -7.41 -6.72
CA GLY A 28 14.45 -8.51 -7.62
C GLY A 28 13.66 -8.12 -8.88
N LEU A 29 13.13 -6.92 -8.97
CA LEU A 29 12.42 -6.41 -10.15
C LEU A 29 13.10 -5.18 -10.75
N THR A 30 14.40 -5.09 -10.61
CA THR A 30 15.24 -3.94 -10.96
C THR A 30 15.31 -3.65 -12.48
N HIS A 31 14.86 -4.59 -13.30
CA HIS A 31 14.64 -4.36 -14.72
C HIS A 31 13.49 -3.35 -15.00
N LYS A 32 12.62 -3.11 -14.01
CA LYS A 32 11.55 -2.11 -14.08
C LYS A 32 12.00 -0.77 -13.48
N ALA A 33 12.57 -0.81 -12.27
CA ALA A 33 13.00 0.37 -11.54
C ALA A 33 13.88 -0.04 -10.35
N THR A 34 14.63 0.93 -9.80
CA THR A 34 15.43 0.76 -8.58
C THR A 34 15.09 1.85 -7.56
N ILE A 35 15.42 1.64 -6.30
CA ILE A 35 15.25 2.67 -5.25
C ILE A 35 15.99 3.96 -5.65
N TYR A 36 17.18 3.85 -6.25
CA TYR A 36 17.92 5.02 -6.69
C TYR A 36 17.22 5.79 -7.81
N THR A 37 16.79 5.11 -8.88
CA THR A 37 16.18 5.77 -10.04
C THR A 37 14.87 6.43 -9.67
N GLU A 38 14.05 5.75 -8.85
CA GLU A 38 12.73 6.25 -8.46
C GLU A 38 12.82 7.32 -7.37
N ALA A 39 13.74 7.19 -6.40
CA ALA A 39 14.00 8.26 -5.43
C ALA A 39 14.50 9.55 -6.13
N LYS A 40 15.33 9.41 -7.18
CA LYS A 40 15.78 10.53 -8.00
C LYS A 40 14.61 11.20 -8.73
N ALA A 41 13.72 10.40 -9.32
CA ALA A 41 12.51 10.91 -9.97
C ALA A 41 11.57 11.59 -8.97
N ALA A 42 11.37 10.99 -7.79
CA ALA A 42 10.57 11.52 -6.70
C ALA A 42 11.07 12.92 -6.28
N VAL A 43 12.35 13.04 -5.95
CA VAL A 43 12.96 14.33 -5.56
C VAL A 43 12.85 15.37 -6.67
N ARG A 44 13.03 14.97 -7.94
CA ARG A 44 12.86 15.87 -9.08
C ARG A 44 11.43 16.39 -9.22
N GLY A 45 10.44 15.61 -8.77
CA GLY A 45 9.02 15.96 -8.73
C GLY A 45 8.57 16.71 -7.46
N GLY A 46 9.47 16.92 -6.48
CA GLY A 46 9.14 17.59 -5.21
C GLY A 46 8.71 16.65 -4.08
N VAL A 47 8.79 15.33 -4.29
CA VAL A 47 8.58 14.31 -3.24
C VAL A 47 9.84 14.18 -2.42
N THR A 48 9.76 14.45 -1.12
CA THR A 48 10.90 14.43 -0.20
C THR A 48 10.89 13.22 0.73
N SER A 49 9.81 12.47 0.75
CA SER A 49 9.66 11.26 1.56
C SER A 49 8.76 10.26 0.82
N PHE A 50 9.07 8.97 0.92
CA PHE A 50 8.24 7.92 0.32
C PHE A 50 8.06 6.72 1.24
N MET A 51 6.96 5.99 1.04
CA MET A 51 6.65 4.73 1.71
C MET A 51 6.46 3.64 0.67
N GLU A 52 7.38 2.66 0.64
CA GLU A 52 7.45 1.67 -0.43
C GLU A 52 6.78 0.35 -0.04
N MET A 53 6.04 -0.20 -1.00
CA MET A 53 5.24 -1.40 -0.84
C MET A 53 6.08 -2.69 -0.82
N PRO A 54 5.58 -3.77 -0.15
CA PRO A 54 6.34 -4.98 0.08
C PRO A 54 6.40 -5.95 -1.11
N ASN A 55 5.69 -5.68 -2.22
CA ASN A 55 5.56 -6.60 -3.36
C ASN A 55 6.77 -6.57 -4.31
N THR A 56 7.90 -6.89 -3.76
CA THR A 56 9.22 -7.07 -4.41
C THR A 56 9.52 -8.56 -4.63
N ASN A 57 10.71 -8.92 -5.05
CA ASN A 57 11.13 -10.29 -5.20
C ASN A 57 12.52 -10.52 -4.54
N PRO A 58 12.57 -11.17 -3.36
CA PRO A 58 11.43 -11.70 -2.61
C PRO A 58 10.53 -10.60 -2.04
N PRO A 59 9.25 -10.91 -1.72
CA PRO A 59 8.38 -9.99 -0.98
C PRO A 59 8.87 -9.81 0.46
N ALA A 60 8.65 -8.63 1.04
CA ALA A 60 9.07 -8.34 2.42
C ALA A 60 8.15 -9.01 3.46
N PHE A 61 8.20 -10.35 3.55
CA PHE A 61 7.37 -11.18 4.43
C PHE A 61 8.01 -11.52 5.77
N THR A 62 9.27 -11.20 5.96
CA THR A 62 10.00 -11.40 7.21
C THR A 62 10.69 -10.12 7.64
N GLN A 63 10.99 -10.01 8.94
CA GLN A 63 11.72 -8.86 9.46
C GLN A 63 13.11 -8.72 8.79
N ASP A 64 13.77 -9.84 8.48
CA ASP A 64 15.05 -9.84 7.80
C ASP A 64 14.97 -9.29 6.37
N LEU A 65 13.93 -9.67 5.62
CA LEU A 65 13.70 -9.13 4.27
C LEU A 65 13.34 -7.65 4.29
N LEU A 66 12.60 -7.22 5.30
CA LEU A 66 12.30 -5.81 5.52
C LEU A 66 13.58 -5.03 5.81
N GLU A 67 14.45 -5.54 6.69
CA GLU A 67 15.75 -4.91 7.02
C GLU A 67 16.67 -4.81 5.79
N GLN A 68 16.73 -5.83 4.94
CA GLN A 68 17.49 -5.78 3.69
C GLN A 68 17.03 -4.63 2.77
N LYS A 69 15.74 -4.30 2.76
CA LYS A 69 15.25 -3.13 2.01
C LYS A 69 15.76 -1.83 2.60
N TYR A 70 15.77 -1.70 3.94
CA TYR A 70 16.36 -0.54 4.63
C TYR A 70 17.85 -0.42 4.34
N ASP A 71 18.60 -1.51 4.36
CA ASP A 71 20.03 -1.53 4.03
C ASP A 71 20.27 -1.08 2.58
N THR A 72 19.45 -1.55 1.64
CA THR A 72 19.54 -1.10 0.24
C THR A 72 19.26 0.39 0.12
N ALA A 73 18.17 0.87 0.73
CA ALA A 73 17.79 2.27 0.66
C ALA A 73 18.82 3.20 1.30
N LYS A 74 19.45 2.79 2.39
CA LYS A 74 20.50 3.55 3.08
C LYS A 74 21.63 4.00 2.15
N HIS A 75 21.92 3.21 1.11
CA HIS A 75 22.98 3.50 0.16
C HIS A 75 22.49 4.17 -1.13
N HIS A 76 21.20 4.11 -1.41
CA HIS A 76 20.64 4.47 -2.72
C HIS A 76 19.54 5.52 -2.70
N ALA A 77 18.79 5.67 -1.59
CA ALA A 77 17.70 6.63 -1.53
C ALA A 77 18.22 8.08 -1.43
N LEU A 78 17.62 8.96 -2.23
CA LEU A 78 17.88 10.40 -2.23
C LEU A 78 16.82 11.20 -1.45
N ALA A 79 15.77 10.53 -0.99
CA ALA A 79 14.70 11.09 -0.18
C ALA A 79 14.59 10.31 1.14
N ASN A 80 13.84 10.82 2.10
CA ASN A 80 13.48 10.03 3.28
C ASN A 80 12.64 8.84 2.87
N TYR A 81 12.75 7.73 3.58
CA TYR A 81 12.08 6.50 3.20
C TYR A 81 11.59 5.70 4.40
N SER A 82 10.54 4.96 4.17
CA SER A 82 10.11 3.85 5.01
C SER A 82 9.48 2.75 4.15
N PHE A 83 9.34 1.56 4.71
CA PHE A 83 8.84 0.38 4.01
C PHE A 83 7.69 -0.24 4.78
N PHE A 84 6.73 -0.81 4.03
CA PHE A 84 5.67 -1.61 4.62
C PHE A 84 6.12 -3.07 4.80
N MET A 85 5.81 -3.64 5.95
CA MET A 85 5.84 -5.09 6.16
C MET A 85 4.74 -5.75 5.32
N GLY A 86 5.09 -6.77 4.56
CA GLY A 86 4.14 -7.53 3.75
C GLY A 86 3.41 -8.60 4.53
N THR A 87 2.17 -8.88 4.13
CA THR A 87 1.36 -9.97 4.69
C THR A 87 1.16 -11.10 3.68
N SER A 88 1.06 -12.30 4.19
CA SER A 88 0.61 -13.51 3.50
C SER A 88 -0.26 -14.34 4.44
N ASN A 89 -0.89 -15.40 3.94
CA ASN A 89 -1.66 -16.29 4.80
C ASN A 89 -0.82 -17.06 5.84
N ASP A 90 0.52 -16.98 5.77
CA ASP A 90 1.42 -17.85 6.53
C ASP A 90 2.41 -17.10 7.44
N ASN A 91 2.40 -15.75 7.49
CA ASN A 91 3.45 -14.97 8.18
C ASN A 91 2.98 -14.10 9.35
N LEU A 92 1.88 -14.49 10.04
CA LEU A 92 1.29 -13.69 11.13
C LEU A 92 2.31 -13.28 12.20
N GLU A 93 3.17 -14.19 12.63
CA GLU A 93 4.16 -13.92 13.68
C GLU A 93 5.15 -12.82 13.24
N GLU A 94 5.63 -12.89 12.00
CA GLU A 94 6.50 -11.87 11.43
C GLU A 94 5.79 -10.51 11.30
N VAL A 95 4.51 -10.52 10.92
CA VAL A 95 3.70 -9.30 10.84
C VAL A 95 3.57 -8.66 12.22
N LEU A 96 3.24 -9.42 13.25
CA LEU A 96 3.07 -8.89 14.61
C LEU A 96 4.38 -8.42 15.25
N ARG A 97 5.53 -8.98 14.89
CA ARG A 97 6.86 -8.49 15.29
C ARG A 97 7.15 -7.06 14.77
N THR A 98 6.40 -6.57 13.79
CA THR A 98 6.51 -5.17 13.34
C THR A 98 6.15 -4.18 14.44
N ASN A 99 5.37 -4.58 15.45
CA ASN A 99 5.06 -3.74 16.61
C ASN A 99 6.31 -3.32 17.38
N ASP A 100 7.36 -4.15 17.41
CA ASP A 100 8.63 -3.84 18.06
C ASP A 100 9.38 -2.69 17.35
N LYS A 101 9.05 -2.44 16.09
CA LYS A 101 9.66 -1.42 15.22
C LYS A 101 8.68 -0.31 14.83
N LYS A 102 7.63 -0.06 15.61
CA LYS A 102 6.54 0.86 15.28
C LYS A 102 6.95 2.32 15.03
N ASN A 103 8.14 2.71 15.45
CA ASN A 103 8.67 4.05 15.20
C ASN A 103 9.54 4.13 13.93
N ASP A 104 9.90 3.00 13.35
CA ASP A 104 10.83 2.91 12.22
C ASP A 104 10.13 2.47 10.93
N VAL A 105 9.05 1.70 11.06
CA VAL A 105 8.30 1.10 9.94
C VAL A 105 7.00 1.87 9.71
N CYS A 106 6.71 2.23 8.46
CA CYS A 106 5.50 3.00 8.14
C CYS A 106 4.21 2.22 8.37
N GLY A 107 4.24 0.89 8.35
CA GLY A 107 3.07 0.07 8.65
C GLY A 107 3.14 -1.34 8.07
N VAL A 108 2.02 -2.02 8.15
CA VAL A 108 1.78 -3.34 7.56
C VAL A 108 0.91 -3.17 6.31
N LYS A 109 1.26 -3.82 5.21
CA LYS A 109 0.48 -3.83 3.97
C LYS A 109 -0.26 -5.14 3.80
N ILE A 110 -1.58 -5.05 3.61
CA ILE A 110 -2.46 -6.19 3.30
C ILE A 110 -3.04 -6.04 1.89
N PHE A 111 -2.94 -7.10 1.10
CA PHE A 111 -3.67 -7.23 -0.15
C PHE A 111 -4.91 -8.09 0.13
N MET A 112 -6.08 -7.45 0.23
CA MET A 112 -7.38 -8.10 0.45
C MET A 112 -8.06 -8.51 -0.86
N GLY A 113 -7.41 -8.31 -1.99
CA GLY A 113 -7.83 -8.68 -3.33
C GLY A 113 -6.66 -9.20 -4.15
N SER A 114 -6.94 -9.72 -5.34
CA SER A 114 -5.96 -10.35 -6.23
C SER A 114 -4.69 -9.52 -6.39
N SER A 115 -3.57 -10.12 -6.08
CA SER A 115 -2.23 -9.54 -6.20
C SER A 115 -1.28 -10.54 -6.86
N THR A 116 -0.07 -10.10 -7.16
CA THR A 116 0.99 -10.96 -7.70
C THR A 116 1.58 -11.85 -6.61
N GLY A 117 1.86 -13.11 -6.93
CA GLY A 117 2.46 -14.07 -5.99
C GLY A 117 1.52 -14.45 -4.83
N ASN A 118 2.10 -14.73 -3.66
CA ASN A 118 1.38 -15.16 -2.45
C ASN A 118 1.04 -13.99 -1.50
N LEU A 119 0.70 -12.83 -2.06
CA LEU A 119 0.40 -11.61 -1.28
C LEU A 119 -1.08 -11.48 -0.88
N LEU A 120 -1.97 -12.25 -1.51
CA LEU A 120 -3.38 -12.25 -1.16
C LEU A 120 -3.60 -12.79 0.25
N VAL A 121 -4.29 -12.04 1.09
CA VAL A 121 -4.77 -12.47 2.40
C VAL A 121 -6.29 -12.53 2.36
N ASP A 122 -6.82 -13.72 2.16
CA ASP A 122 -8.26 -13.99 2.04
C ASP A 122 -8.83 -14.78 3.23
N ASN A 123 -7.97 -15.27 4.14
CA ASN A 123 -8.39 -15.94 5.35
C ASN A 123 -8.96 -14.93 6.36
N PRO A 124 -10.28 -14.96 6.66
CA PRO A 124 -10.92 -13.97 7.53
C PRO A 124 -10.43 -14.03 8.99
N ILE A 125 -10.08 -15.23 9.49
CA ILE A 125 -9.57 -15.40 10.85
C ILE A 125 -8.18 -14.77 10.97
N LEU A 126 -7.36 -14.92 9.94
CA LEU A 126 -6.04 -14.31 9.90
C LEU A 126 -6.13 -12.78 9.81
N LEU A 127 -7.01 -12.26 8.95
CA LEU A 127 -7.28 -10.83 8.86
C LEU A 127 -7.66 -10.25 10.22
N GLU A 128 -8.61 -10.88 10.92
CA GLU A 128 -9.00 -10.43 12.26
C GLU A 128 -7.81 -10.41 13.23
N LYS A 129 -6.97 -11.46 13.24
CA LYS A 129 -5.79 -11.52 14.11
C LYS A 129 -4.76 -10.42 13.78
N ILE A 130 -4.58 -10.10 12.51
CA ILE A 130 -3.68 -9.00 12.10
C ILE A 130 -4.24 -7.67 12.58
N PHE A 131 -5.54 -7.41 12.38
CA PHE A 131 -6.16 -6.17 12.83
C PHE A 131 -6.17 -6.04 14.35
N GLU A 132 -6.46 -7.13 15.07
CA GLU A 132 -6.47 -7.16 16.54
C GLU A 132 -5.09 -6.93 17.15
N GLY A 133 -4.05 -7.56 16.55
CA GLY A 133 -2.71 -7.56 17.12
C GLY A 133 -1.78 -6.44 16.64
N SER A 134 -2.15 -5.67 15.59
CA SER A 134 -1.27 -4.65 15.04
C SER A 134 -1.35 -3.34 15.80
N GLU A 135 -0.21 -2.87 16.30
CA GLU A 135 -0.05 -1.53 16.89
C GLU A 135 0.41 -0.47 15.87
N VAL A 136 0.78 -0.90 14.66
CA VAL A 136 1.19 -0.03 13.55
C VAL A 136 0.03 0.22 12.60
N LEU A 137 0.20 1.18 11.69
CA LEU A 137 -0.77 1.45 10.64
C LEU A 137 -0.95 0.22 9.73
N ILE A 138 -2.18 -0.15 9.46
CA ILE A 138 -2.51 -1.14 8.42
C ILE A 138 -2.92 -0.41 7.15
N ALA A 139 -2.20 -0.65 6.06
CA ALA A 139 -2.53 -0.15 4.72
C ALA A 139 -3.11 -1.28 3.88
N THR A 140 -4.29 -1.07 3.28
CA THR A 140 -5.01 -2.12 2.55
C THR A 140 -5.21 -1.79 1.09
N HIS A 141 -4.99 -2.78 0.22
CA HIS A 141 -5.58 -2.85 -1.12
C HIS A 141 -6.88 -3.65 -1.01
N CYS A 142 -7.99 -3.05 -1.38
CA CYS A 142 -9.32 -3.57 -1.13
C CYS A 142 -10.04 -3.94 -2.42
N GLU A 143 -10.18 -5.25 -2.68
CA GLU A 143 -11.03 -5.82 -3.70
C GLU A 143 -11.62 -7.14 -3.19
N GLU A 144 -12.92 -7.35 -3.36
CA GLU A 144 -13.59 -8.58 -2.94
C GLU A 144 -13.41 -9.67 -3.98
N GLU A 145 -12.54 -10.62 -3.68
CA GLU A 145 -12.10 -11.67 -4.62
C GLU A 145 -13.26 -12.51 -5.17
N ARG A 146 -14.28 -12.79 -4.35
CA ARG A 146 -15.44 -13.56 -4.76
C ARG A 146 -16.29 -12.82 -5.81
N LEU A 147 -16.51 -11.53 -5.62
CA LEU A 147 -17.24 -10.70 -6.58
C LEU A 147 -16.44 -10.52 -7.86
N PHE A 148 -15.14 -10.22 -7.73
CA PHE A 148 -14.24 -10.14 -8.87
C PHE A 148 -14.29 -11.41 -9.73
N LYS A 149 -14.14 -12.60 -9.14
CA LYS A 149 -14.21 -13.88 -9.87
C LYS A 149 -15.57 -14.09 -10.52
N SER A 150 -16.66 -13.74 -9.83
CA SER A 150 -18.01 -13.83 -10.38
C SER A 150 -18.19 -12.93 -11.60
N ASN A 151 -17.73 -11.69 -11.52
CA ASN A 151 -17.81 -10.75 -12.64
C ASN A 151 -16.93 -11.23 -13.81
N LEU A 152 -15.69 -11.61 -13.54
CA LEU A 152 -14.77 -12.14 -14.56
C LEU A 152 -15.39 -13.33 -15.30
N ALA A 153 -16.02 -14.25 -14.57
CA ALA A 153 -16.68 -15.42 -15.17
C ALA A 153 -17.82 -15.03 -16.13
N LYS A 154 -18.61 -14.00 -15.80
CA LYS A 154 -19.66 -13.50 -16.71
C LYS A 154 -19.06 -12.98 -18.01
N PHE A 155 -18.02 -12.17 -17.94
CA PHE A 155 -17.37 -11.60 -19.13
C PHE A 155 -16.64 -12.65 -19.98
N THR A 156 -16.03 -13.66 -19.37
CA THR A 156 -15.34 -14.73 -20.09
C THR A 156 -16.33 -15.71 -20.76
N ALA A 157 -17.54 -15.86 -20.23
CA ALA A 157 -18.59 -16.69 -20.84
C ALA A 157 -19.07 -16.14 -22.20
N GLU A 158 -18.83 -14.88 -22.50
CA GLU A 158 -19.17 -14.24 -23.77
C GLU A 158 -18.26 -14.67 -24.94
N ASN A 159 -17.23 -15.48 -24.70
CA ASN A 159 -16.25 -15.96 -25.69
C ASN A 159 -15.59 -14.83 -26.54
N ARG A 160 -15.45 -13.65 -25.98
CA ARG A 160 -14.77 -12.51 -26.61
C ARG A 160 -13.44 -12.18 -25.92
N VAL A 161 -12.57 -11.55 -26.63
CA VAL A 161 -11.33 -11.03 -26.07
C VAL A 161 -11.65 -9.86 -25.15
N LEU A 162 -11.18 -9.93 -23.89
CA LEU A 162 -11.31 -8.84 -22.93
C LEU A 162 -10.39 -7.67 -23.31
N THR A 163 -10.88 -6.48 -23.12
CA THR A 163 -10.17 -5.22 -23.40
C THR A 163 -9.99 -4.40 -22.12
N ALA A 164 -9.20 -3.33 -22.19
CA ALA A 164 -9.06 -2.41 -21.06
C ALA A 164 -10.40 -1.77 -20.62
N ALA A 165 -11.37 -1.63 -21.52
CA ALA A 165 -12.70 -1.11 -21.21
C ALA A 165 -13.52 -2.07 -20.31
N ASP A 166 -13.20 -3.34 -20.27
CA ASP A 166 -13.88 -4.32 -19.42
C ASP A 166 -13.35 -4.32 -17.99
N HIS A 167 -12.15 -3.81 -17.78
CA HIS A 167 -11.52 -3.80 -16.47
C HIS A 167 -12.38 -3.13 -15.38
N PRO A 168 -12.93 -1.92 -15.55
CA PRO A 168 -13.77 -1.27 -14.54
C PRO A 168 -15.16 -1.93 -14.37
N LEU A 169 -15.58 -2.77 -15.31
CA LEU A 169 -16.83 -3.53 -15.21
C LEU A 169 -16.64 -4.87 -14.49
N ILE A 170 -15.45 -5.44 -14.57
CA ILE A 170 -15.07 -6.66 -13.86
C ILE A 170 -14.67 -6.34 -12.42
N ARG A 171 -13.88 -5.28 -12.22
CA ARG A 171 -13.46 -4.69 -10.93
C ARG A 171 -14.32 -3.47 -10.65
N ASP A 172 -15.62 -3.70 -10.47
CA ASP A 172 -16.61 -2.65 -10.30
C ASP A 172 -16.59 -2.02 -8.89
N GLU A 173 -17.46 -1.05 -8.67
CA GLU A 173 -17.55 -0.35 -7.40
C GLU A 173 -17.97 -1.24 -6.23
N ASP A 174 -18.70 -2.34 -6.49
CA ASP A 174 -19.10 -3.29 -5.44
C ASP A 174 -17.92 -4.15 -5.00
N VAL A 175 -17.05 -4.54 -5.93
CA VAL A 175 -15.79 -5.26 -5.63
C VAL A 175 -14.92 -4.45 -4.68
N CYS A 176 -14.77 -3.14 -4.93
CA CYS A 176 -14.00 -2.25 -4.07
C CYS A 176 -14.71 -2.01 -2.73
N PHE A 177 -15.99 -1.65 -2.77
CA PHE A 177 -16.76 -1.26 -1.60
C PHE A 177 -16.86 -2.37 -0.55
N GLU A 178 -17.19 -3.59 -0.94
CA GLU A 178 -17.37 -4.72 0.00
C GLU A 178 -16.08 -5.02 0.78
N SER A 179 -14.94 -4.95 0.11
CA SER A 179 -13.64 -5.17 0.75
C SER A 179 -13.24 -4.01 1.66
N SER A 180 -13.40 -2.76 1.18
CA SER A 180 -13.13 -1.56 1.97
C SER A 180 -14.05 -1.46 3.19
N PHE A 181 -15.34 -1.81 3.04
CA PHE A 181 -16.29 -1.87 4.15
C PHE A 181 -15.82 -2.87 5.22
N ARG A 182 -15.41 -4.07 4.82
CA ARG A 182 -14.88 -5.08 5.74
C ARG A 182 -13.64 -4.57 6.51
N ALA A 183 -12.69 -3.95 5.80
CA ALA A 183 -11.50 -3.38 6.43
C ALA A 183 -11.86 -2.30 7.47
N VAL A 184 -12.79 -1.40 7.13
CA VAL A 184 -13.27 -0.36 8.05
C VAL A 184 -13.99 -0.95 9.26
N GLN A 185 -14.80 -2.01 9.09
CA GLN A 185 -15.46 -2.67 10.21
C GLN A 185 -14.45 -3.33 11.15
N MET A 186 -13.42 -4.00 10.63
CA MET A 186 -12.34 -4.57 11.46
C MET A 186 -11.57 -3.48 12.19
N ALA A 187 -11.22 -2.41 11.52
CA ALA A 187 -10.52 -1.28 12.14
C ALA A 187 -11.34 -0.67 13.30
N LYS A 188 -12.64 -0.48 13.11
CA LYS A 188 -13.55 -0.02 14.18
C LYS A 188 -13.67 -1.01 15.33
N LYS A 189 -13.77 -2.31 15.02
CA LYS A 189 -13.90 -3.39 16.03
C LYS A 189 -12.69 -3.44 16.95
N PHE A 190 -11.49 -3.30 16.41
CA PHE A 190 -10.24 -3.49 17.13
C PHE A 190 -9.54 -2.17 17.52
N GLY A 191 -10.04 -1.03 17.04
CA GLY A 191 -9.40 0.27 17.27
C GLY A 191 -8.11 0.47 16.47
N THR A 192 -7.93 -0.27 15.39
CA THR A 192 -6.70 -0.29 14.58
C THR A 192 -6.63 0.91 13.65
N ARG A 193 -5.45 1.49 13.50
CA ARG A 193 -5.21 2.54 12.51
C ARG A 193 -5.24 1.95 11.11
N LEU A 194 -6.16 2.43 10.28
CA LEU A 194 -6.37 1.94 8.91
C LEU A 194 -6.14 3.03 7.87
N HIS A 195 -5.43 2.67 6.81
CA HIS A 195 -5.33 3.44 5.57
C HIS A 195 -5.83 2.57 4.40
N VAL A 196 -7.00 2.90 3.87
CA VAL A 196 -7.47 2.30 2.62
C VAL A 196 -6.82 3.03 1.46
N LEU A 197 -5.95 2.34 0.72
CA LEU A 197 -5.15 2.92 -0.34
C LEU A 197 -5.99 3.16 -1.61
N HIS A 198 -5.54 4.12 -2.44
CA HIS A 198 -6.01 4.37 -3.82
C HIS A 198 -7.54 4.20 -4.01
N ILE A 199 -8.33 4.84 -3.16
CA ILE A 199 -9.80 4.86 -3.31
C ILE A 199 -10.15 5.45 -4.68
N THR A 200 -10.90 4.68 -5.47
CA THR A 200 -11.23 5.01 -6.86
C THR A 200 -12.72 5.13 -7.14
N THR A 201 -13.58 4.73 -6.19
CA THR A 201 -15.03 4.75 -6.38
C THR A 201 -15.71 5.75 -5.47
N ALA A 202 -16.74 6.44 -5.98
CA ALA A 202 -17.55 7.35 -5.18
C ALA A 202 -18.31 6.62 -4.06
N LYS A 203 -18.65 5.36 -4.27
CA LYS A 203 -19.36 4.53 -3.29
C LYS A 203 -18.55 4.33 -2.01
N GLU A 204 -17.24 4.15 -2.11
CA GLU A 204 -16.35 3.98 -0.96
C GLU A 204 -16.28 5.22 -0.07
N LEU A 205 -16.51 6.44 -0.59
CA LEU A 205 -16.47 7.67 0.20
C LEU A 205 -17.47 7.67 1.36
N GLN A 206 -18.55 6.89 1.28
CA GLN A 206 -19.52 6.73 2.35
C GLN A 206 -18.96 6.07 3.61
N LEU A 207 -17.80 5.38 3.50
CA LEU A 207 -17.15 4.69 4.60
C LEU A 207 -16.33 5.63 5.50
N PHE A 208 -16.05 6.84 5.02
CA PHE A 208 -15.15 7.80 5.66
C PHE A 208 -15.89 9.07 6.05
N SER A 209 -15.49 9.68 7.16
CA SER A 209 -16.03 10.97 7.61
C SER A 209 -14.92 11.80 8.23
N ASN A 210 -15.02 13.13 8.07
CA ASN A 210 -14.11 14.09 8.69
C ASN A 210 -14.58 14.49 10.11
N MET A 211 -15.34 13.62 10.78
CA MET A 211 -15.98 13.93 12.06
C MET A 211 -15.08 13.70 13.29
N LEU A 212 -13.81 13.43 13.12
CA LEU A 212 -12.88 13.48 14.24
C LEU A 212 -12.57 14.94 14.56
N PRO A 213 -12.74 15.38 15.81
CA PRO A 213 -12.27 16.70 16.21
C PRO A 213 -10.77 16.79 15.94
N LEU A 214 -10.35 17.87 15.32
CA LEU A 214 -8.94 18.23 15.13
C LEU A 214 -8.25 18.43 16.49
#